data_098459f3308dcca8a9eeeb436863006a
#
_entry.id   098459f3308dcca8a9eeeb436863006a
#
_cell.length_a   1.000
_cell.length_b   1.000
_cell.length_c   1.000
_cell.angle_alpha   90.00
_cell.angle_beta   90.00
_cell.angle_gamma   90.00
#
_symmetry.space_group_name_H-M   'P 1'
#
loop_
_entity.id
_entity.type
_entity.pdbx_description
1 polymer ?
#
loop_
_entity_poly.entity_id
_entity_poly.type
_entity_poly.pdbx_seq_one_letter_code
_entity_poly.pdbx_strand_id
1 'polypeptide(L)'
;MTSTTAPRRRAPGRLLAALPLALALAACGVTRPPASVQAPAPAQWRSPVPAEAVPHHGSTADLAHWWRQAGDPLLADLIEAAQAASPTVASAAARVTEARGARTQAGAALAPRLDGNLSATRSASPLSGTSTGTTTTTGTGSTSVPPATILQATLQPSWEIDLFGGLRASRDAADARLAAGEARWHDARIAVAAETANAYFAERACARQLAVAEADTRSRSETARLTGLSADAGFTAPADAALARASAADASARLTQQRAQCRVLRHGLVALTGLPAENLDRRLDAQSAITALPTPPAVDDVPAQTLLQRPDLFAAERAVAAASADAGAAQAQRYPRLTLSGSVGRLQLRTQGFRASVDTWSVGPVALSVPLFDGGVSAANAESARARYDEAVVQYRASVRQAVREVEEALTNLDSTRQRAADADTAVRGYQANLDAAQSRYQTGLASLFELEDARRTLFAAQTARVSLQRESNEAWVALYRAVGGGWQRPDADTAATASATAAGRSNAAVAAPDPQAASTALPTTTGATATPRP
;
A
#
# COMPACT_ATOMS: atom_id res chain seq x y z
N MET A 1 55.73 62.95 -34.21
CA MET A 1 54.33 63.02 -33.72
C MET A 1 53.88 61.62 -33.37
N THR A 2 54.07 61.26 -32.12
CA THR A 2 53.74 59.92 -31.57
C THR A 2 52.53 60.07 -30.66
N SER A 3 51.39 59.47 -31.05
CA SER A 3 50.18 59.52 -30.26
C SER A 3 50.13 58.27 -29.34
N THR A 4 50.19 58.51 -28.05
CA THR A 4 50.14 57.51 -26.97
C THR A 4 48.69 57.29 -26.58
N THR A 5 48.17 56.04 -26.83
CA THR A 5 46.85 55.62 -26.42
C THR A 5 46.90 55.03 -24.98
N ALA A 6 46.20 55.65 -24.05
CA ALA A 6 46.10 55.20 -22.64
C ALA A 6 45.12 54.02 -22.48
N PRO A 7 45.40 53.01 -21.62
CA PRO A 7 44.49 51.89 -21.37
C PRO A 7 43.35 52.31 -20.41
N ARG A 8 42.11 52.05 -20.82
CA ARG A 8 40.89 52.19 -19.98
C ARG A 8 40.92 51.17 -18.82
N ARG A 9 41.14 51.67 -17.62
CA ARG A 9 40.94 50.88 -16.37
C ARG A 9 39.48 50.52 -16.23
N ARG A 10 39.18 49.21 -16.29
CA ARG A 10 37.87 48.61 -15.91
C ARG A 10 37.70 48.67 -14.39
N ALA A 11 36.66 49.34 -13.92
CA ALA A 11 36.35 49.52 -12.50
C ALA A 11 35.96 48.16 -11.82
N PRO A 12 36.63 47.74 -10.74
CA PRO A 12 36.32 46.45 -10.04
C PRO A 12 35.08 46.56 -9.13
N GLY A 13 34.39 47.69 -9.07
CA GLY A 13 33.29 47.93 -8.12
C GLY A 13 31.98 47.21 -8.40
N ARG A 14 31.75 46.64 -9.61
CA ARG A 14 30.47 45.96 -9.93
C ARG A 14 30.41 44.51 -9.50
N LEU A 15 31.54 43.83 -9.29
CA LEU A 15 31.60 42.45 -8.79
C LEU A 15 31.42 42.37 -7.27
N LEU A 16 31.79 43.38 -6.52
CA LEU A 16 31.64 43.45 -5.06
C LEU A 16 30.20 43.71 -4.60
N ALA A 17 29.35 44.30 -5.44
CA ALA A 17 27.93 44.50 -5.14
C ALA A 17 27.05 43.27 -5.50
N ALA A 18 27.51 42.40 -6.39
CA ALA A 18 26.78 41.20 -6.78
C ALA A 18 26.87 40.05 -5.72
N LEU A 19 27.95 40.01 -4.96
CA LEU A 19 28.18 38.96 -3.95
C LEU A 19 27.22 39.03 -2.75
N PRO A 20 26.94 40.21 -2.12
CA PRO A 20 25.94 40.29 -1.05
C PRO A 20 24.50 40.08 -1.56
N LEU A 21 24.21 40.44 -2.80
CA LEU A 21 22.90 40.17 -3.40
C LEU A 21 22.69 38.69 -3.68
N ALA A 22 23.73 37.96 -4.11
CA ALA A 22 23.70 36.51 -4.28
C ALA A 22 23.61 35.76 -2.94
N LEU A 23 24.29 36.22 -1.89
CA LEU A 23 24.19 35.70 -0.53
C LEU A 23 22.81 36.01 0.11
N ALA A 24 22.23 37.16 -0.13
CA ALA A 24 20.89 37.50 0.33
C ALA A 24 19.80 36.66 -0.36
N LEU A 25 19.98 36.33 -1.64
CA LEU A 25 19.09 35.41 -2.38
C LEU A 25 19.25 33.96 -1.93
N ALA A 26 20.43 33.52 -1.51
CA ALA A 26 20.65 32.17 -0.98
C ALA A 26 20.07 31.99 0.44
N ALA A 27 19.89 33.05 1.22
CA ALA A 27 19.31 33.02 2.56
C ALA A 27 17.77 33.07 2.58
N CYS A 28 17.12 33.29 1.43
CA CYS A 28 15.66 33.41 1.32
C CYS A 28 14.92 32.06 1.19
N GLY A 29 15.49 30.94 1.68
CA GLY A 29 14.75 29.69 1.79
C GLY A 29 13.64 29.79 2.84
N VAL A 30 12.40 29.40 2.47
CA VAL A 30 11.28 29.35 3.42
C VAL A 30 11.58 28.32 4.50
N THR A 31 11.50 28.72 5.77
CA THR A 31 11.65 27.79 6.90
C THR A 31 10.44 26.86 6.96
N ARG A 32 10.70 25.55 6.89
CA ARG A 32 9.69 24.50 7.05
C ARG A 32 9.96 23.68 8.31
N PRO A 33 8.92 23.06 8.90
CA PRO A 33 9.09 22.14 10.03
C PRO A 33 10.01 20.97 9.67
N PRO A 34 10.60 20.25 10.65
CA PRO A 34 11.41 19.08 10.40
C PRO A 34 10.66 18.01 9.60
N ALA A 35 11.28 17.46 8.55
CA ALA A 35 10.68 16.40 7.73
C ALA A 35 10.69 15.03 8.40
N SER A 36 11.48 14.85 9.45
CA SER A 36 11.54 13.63 10.28
C SER A 36 11.43 13.98 11.75
N VAL A 37 10.75 13.12 12.49
CA VAL A 37 10.53 13.28 13.93
C VAL A 37 10.85 11.96 14.61
N GLN A 38 11.54 12.02 15.75
CA GLN A 38 11.78 10.84 16.56
C GLN A 38 10.51 10.44 17.31
N ALA A 39 10.21 9.14 17.33
CA ALA A 39 9.22 8.54 18.19
C ALA A 39 9.94 7.57 19.16
N PRO A 40 9.66 7.64 20.48
CA PRO A 40 10.27 6.73 21.43
C PRO A 40 9.76 5.30 21.17
N ALA A 41 10.70 4.38 20.92
CA ALA A 41 10.45 2.94 20.86
C ALA A 41 11.28 2.26 21.97
N PRO A 42 10.80 1.15 22.57
CA PRO A 42 11.56 0.42 23.56
C PRO A 42 12.81 -0.20 22.93
N ALA A 43 13.91 -0.25 23.70
CA ALA A 43 15.14 -0.91 23.26
C ALA A 43 15.01 -2.45 23.30
N GLN A 44 14.14 -2.97 24.17
CA GLN A 44 13.86 -4.39 24.36
C GLN A 44 12.37 -4.61 24.59
N TRP A 45 11.87 -5.78 24.23
CA TRP A 45 10.50 -6.20 24.52
C TRP A 45 10.37 -6.59 25.99
N ARG A 46 9.18 -6.43 26.57
CA ARG A 46 8.86 -6.86 27.94
C ARG A 46 8.39 -8.31 27.96
N SER A 47 7.74 -8.75 26.90
CA SER A 47 7.27 -10.11 26.75
C SER A 47 8.44 -11.05 26.48
N PRO A 48 8.46 -12.26 27.08
CA PRO A 48 9.53 -13.22 26.84
C PRO A 48 9.53 -13.64 25.37
N VAL A 49 10.71 -13.59 24.76
CA VAL A 49 10.93 -14.15 23.43
C VAL A 49 11.24 -15.63 23.60
N PRO A 50 10.56 -16.56 22.89
CA PRO A 50 10.77 -18.00 23.06
C PRO A 50 12.21 -18.42 22.74
N ALA A 51 12.87 -19.19 23.64
CA ALA A 51 14.28 -19.53 23.55
C ALA A 51 14.63 -20.67 22.55
N GLU A 52 13.66 -21.26 21.87
CA GLU A 52 13.85 -22.46 21.01
C GLU A 52 13.53 -22.19 19.54
N ALA A 53 13.71 -20.99 19.08
CA ALA A 53 13.24 -20.56 17.78
C ALA A 53 14.38 -20.52 16.75
N VAL A 54 14.08 -20.73 15.48
CA VAL A 54 15.05 -20.57 14.39
C VAL A 54 15.40 -19.10 14.27
N PRO A 55 16.68 -18.71 14.44
CA PRO A 55 17.05 -17.32 14.40
C PRO A 55 16.86 -16.75 12.99
N HIS A 56 15.91 -15.83 12.84
CA HIS A 56 15.85 -15.03 11.63
C HIS A 56 16.61 -13.70 11.79
N HIS A 57 17.08 -13.37 12.97
CA HIS A 57 17.85 -12.18 13.32
C HIS A 57 17.32 -10.86 12.74
N GLY A 58 16.01 -10.78 12.49
CA GLY A 58 15.39 -9.68 11.76
C GLY A 58 15.69 -9.68 10.26
N SER A 59 16.19 -10.79 9.70
CA SER A 59 16.45 -10.93 8.27
C SER A 59 15.15 -10.84 7.47
N THR A 60 15.08 -9.87 6.58
CA THR A 60 13.92 -9.68 5.69
C THR A 60 13.77 -10.80 4.66
N ALA A 61 14.87 -11.49 4.31
CA ALA A 61 14.83 -12.66 3.43
C ALA A 61 14.09 -13.82 4.09
N ASP A 62 14.32 -14.06 5.39
CA ASP A 62 13.64 -15.12 6.14
C ASP A 62 12.16 -14.78 6.36
N LEU A 63 11.83 -13.52 6.61
CA LEU A 63 10.44 -13.06 6.69
C LEU A 63 9.70 -13.18 5.35
N ALA A 64 10.36 -12.96 4.21
CA ALA A 64 9.78 -13.18 2.89
C ALA A 64 9.48 -14.67 2.62
N HIS A 65 10.23 -15.58 3.26
CA HIS A 65 10.01 -17.02 3.18
C HIS A 65 9.16 -17.59 4.33
N TRP A 66 8.64 -16.75 5.21
CA TRP A 66 7.89 -17.09 6.42
C TRP A 66 6.82 -18.16 6.20
N TRP A 67 5.99 -18.00 5.18
CA TRP A 67 4.92 -18.95 4.88
C TRP A 67 5.41 -20.31 4.41
N ARG A 68 6.59 -20.38 3.78
CA ARG A 68 7.21 -21.64 3.36
C ARG A 68 7.81 -22.40 4.54
N GLN A 69 8.23 -21.70 5.60
CA GLN A 69 8.72 -22.33 6.84
C GLN A 69 7.61 -23.07 7.60
N ALA A 70 6.35 -22.71 7.38
CA ALA A 70 5.21 -23.44 7.92
C ALA A 70 5.08 -24.89 7.37
N GLY A 71 5.88 -25.24 6.34
CA GLY A 71 5.91 -26.59 5.76
C GLY A 71 4.66 -26.96 4.96
N ASP A 72 3.78 -26.01 4.70
CA ASP A 72 2.53 -26.21 3.97
C ASP A 72 2.51 -25.42 2.65
N PRO A 73 2.74 -26.09 1.50
CA PRO A 73 2.76 -25.42 0.21
C PRO A 73 1.40 -24.85 -0.19
N LEU A 74 0.29 -25.47 0.27
CA LEU A 74 -1.06 -24.97 -0.04
C LEU A 74 -1.30 -23.58 0.56
N LEU A 75 -0.81 -23.33 1.77
CA LEU A 75 -0.93 -22.03 2.42
C LEU A 75 -0.27 -20.92 1.56
N ALA A 76 0.94 -21.16 1.06
CA ALA A 76 1.64 -20.19 0.22
C ALA A 76 0.87 -19.90 -1.08
N ASP A 77 0.37 -20.94 -1.75
CA ASP A 77 -0.43 -20.81 -2.97
C ASP A 77 -1.74 -20.03 -2.74
N LEU A 78 -2.42 -20.29 -1.61
CA LEU A 78 -3.66 -19.57 -1.26
C LEU A 78 -3.41 -18.09 -0.98
N ILE A 79 -2.29 -17.77 -0.32
CA ILE A 79 -1.89 -16.37 -0.07
C ILE A 79 -1.60 -15.66 -1.40
N GLU A 80 -0.88 -16.30 -2.32
CA GLU A 80 -0.61 -15.73 -3.64
C GLU A 80 -1.90 -15.48 -4.43
N ALA A 81 -2.81 -16.46 -4.46
CA ALA A 81 -4.12 -16.32 -5.09
C ALA A 81 -4.94 -15.19 -4.48
N ALA A 82 -4.97 -15.09 -3.14
CA ALA A 82 -5.70 -14.04 -2.43
C ALA A 82 -5.12 -12.64 -2.71
N GLN A 83 -3.79 -12.49 -2.74
CA GLN A 83 -3.16 -11.21 -3.10
C GLN A 83 -3.48 -10.81 -4.54
N ALA A 84 -3.54 -11.77 -5.47
CA ALA A 84 -3.91 -11.51 -6.87
C ALA A 84 -5.39 -11.13 -7.05
N ALA A 85 -6.28 -11.73 -6.27
CA ALA A 85 -7.73 -11.48 -6.31
C ALA A 85 -8.19 -10.28 -5.47
N SER A 86 -7.34 -9.77 -4.56
CA SER A 86 -7.72 -8.79 -3.55
C SER A 86 -8.05 -7.40 -4.12
N PRO A 87 -9.26 -6.87 -3.91
CA PRO A 87 -9.61 -5.50 -4.29
C PRO A 87 -8.82 -4.46 -3.48
N THR A 88 -8.44 -4.78 -2.24
CA THR A 88 -7.64 -3.90 -1.37
C THR A 88 -6.24 -3.70 -1.94
N VAL A 89 -5.57 -4.77 -2.38
CA VAL A 89 -4.25 -4.69 -3.03
C VAL A 89 -4.34 -3.96 -4.36
N ALA A 90 -5.37 -4.22 -5.17
CA ALA A 90 -5.61 -3.53 -6.43
C ALA A 90 -5.87 -2.02 -6.24
N SER A 91 -6.68 -1.66 -5.25
CA SER A 91 -6.94 -0.25 -4.88
C SER A 91 -5.66 0.46 -4.41
N ALA A 92 -4.84 -0.21 -3.60
CA ALA A 92 -3.56 0.35 -3.17
C ALA A 92 -2.61 0.58 -4.36
N ALA A 93 -2.54 -0.35 -5.33
CA ALA A 93 -1.76 -0.20 -6.56
C ALA A 93 -2.26 0.98 -7.43
N ALA A 94 -3.58 1.17 -7.54
CA ALA A 94 -4.16 2.32 -8.23
C ALA A 94 -3.74 3.64 -7.57
N ARG A 95 -3.77 3.73 -6.22
CA ARG A 95 -3.31 4.90 -5.48
C ARG A 95 -1.82 5.20 -5.69
N VAL A 96 -0.98 4.19 -5.86
CA VAL A 96 0.43 4.40 -6.25
C VAL A 96 0.52 5.04 -7.62
N THR A 97 -0.30 4.60 -8.58
CA THR A 97 -0.34 5.18 -9.93
C THR A 97 -0.82 6.64 -9.89
N GLU A 98 -1.85 6.96 -9.11
CA GLU A 98 -2.32 8.33 -8.87
C GLU A 98 -1.21 9.20 -8.24
N ALA A 99 -0.51 8.70 -7.23
CA ALA A 99 0.59 9.40 -6.59
C ALA A 99 1.76 9.68 -7.55
N ARG A 100 2.07 8.75 -8.48
CA ARG A 100 3.05 8.95 -9.55
C ARG A 100 2.61 10.06 -10.50
N GLY A 101 1.33 10.10 -10.85
CA GLY A 101 0.75 11.18 -11.64
C GLY A 101 0.87 12.54 -10.94
N ALA A 102 0.52 12.62 -9.66
CA ALA A 102 0.63 13.82 -8.84
C ALA A 102 2.09 14.31 -8.70
N ARG A 103 3.03 13.38 -8.51
CA ARG A 103 4.48 13.69 -8.52
C ARG A 103 4.93 14.29 -9.85
N THR A 104 4.50 13.70 -10.96
CA THR A 104 4.83 14.20 -12.30
C THR A 104 4.27 15.61 -12.50
N GLN A 105 3.02 15.86 -12.08
CA GLN A 105 2.39 17.19 -12.15
C GLN A 105 3.14 18.22 -11.30
N ALA A 106 3.50 17.88 -10.06
CA ALA A 106 4.26 18.75 -9.18
C ALA A 106 5.68 19.05 -9.73
N GLY A 107 6.32 18.04 -10.34
CA GLY A 107 7.61 18.19 -11.02
C GLY A 107 7.51 19.07 -12.28
N ALA A 108 6.47 18.91 -13.07
CA ALA A 108 6.22 19.69 -14.28
C ALA A 108 6.01 21.19 -13.99
N ALA A 109 5.46 21.53 -12.81
CA ALA A 109 5.30 22.92 -12.38
C ALA A 109 6.63 23.69 -12.25
N LEU A 110 7.77 22.99 -12.11
CA LEU A 110 9.11 23.59 -12.07
C LEU A 110 9.69 23.88 -13.45
N ALA A 111 9.10 23.34 -14.52
CA ALA A 111 9.54 23.50 -15.89
C ALA A 111 8.68 24.51 -16.64
N PRO A 112 9.21 25.13 -17.71
CA PRO A 112 8.41 25.96 -18.61
C PRO A 112 7.27 25.14 -19.24
N ARG A 113 6.07 25.74 -19.28
CA ARG A 113 4.89 25.20 -19.96
C ARG A 113 4.73 25.90 -21.31
N LEU A 114 4.33 25.17 -22.34
CA LEU A 114 4.02 25.69 -23.66
C LEU A 114 2.59 25.29 -24.02
N ASP A 115 1.73 26.27 -24.19
CA ASP A 115 0.34 26.08 -24.61
C ASP A 115 0.14 26.54 -26.06
N GLY A 116 -0.58 25.77 -26.85
CA GLY A 116 -1.04 26.11 -28.18
C GLY A 116 -2.50 26.52 -28.15
N ASN A 117 -2.83 27.73 -28.62
CA ASN A 117 -4.20 28.24 -28.70
C ASN A 117 -4.59 28.51 -30.15
N LEU A 118 -5.70 27.91 -30.59
CA LEU A 118 -6.32 28.19 -31.86
C LEU A 118 -7.74 28.70 -31.61
N SER A 119 -8.03 29.91 -32.04
CA SER A 119 -9.36 30.51 -31.89
C SER A 119 -9.89 31.11 -33.20
N ALA A 120 -11.17 31.00 -33.39
CA ALA A 120 -11.91 31.62 -34.48
C ALA A 120 -13.10 32.39 -33.89
N THR A 121 -13.07 33.70 -34.00
CA THR A 121 -14.12 34.57 -33.47
C THR A 121 -14.76 35.36 -34.62
N ARG A 122 -16.08 35.34 -34.73
CA ARG A 122 -16.84 36.21 -35.65
C ARG A 122 -17.70 37.14 -34.81
N SER A 123 -17.43 38.44 -34.95
CA SER A 123 -18.14 39.46 -34.18
C SER A 123 -18.47 40.66 -35.07
N ALA A 124 -19.57 41.32 -34.77
CA ALA A 124 -20.00 42.58 -35.37
C ALA A 124 -19.95 43.71 -34.31
N SER A 125 -18.82 43.78 -33.59
CA SER A 125 -18.61 44.81 -32.56
C SER A 125 -17.74 45.92 -33.08
N PRO A 126 -17.98 47.20 -32.73
CA PRO A 126 -17.05 48.28 -33.07
C PRO A 126 -15.69 47.96 -32.43
N LEU A 127 -14.67 47.85 -33.27
CA LEU A 127 -13.31 47.53 -32.86
C LEU A 127 -12.77 48.69 -31.99
N SER A 128 -12.92 48.59 -30.72
CA SER A 128 -12.31 49.54 -29.78
C SER A 128 -10.79 49.38 -29.84
N GLY A 129 -10.10 50.20 -30.55
CA GLY A 129 -8.66 50.26 -30.36
C GLY A 129 -7.76 50.52 -31.56
N THR A 130 -8.20 51.08 -32.66
CA THR A 130 -7.26 51.63 -33.65
C THR A 130 -7.79 52.96 -34.15
N SER A 131 -7.81 53.97 -33.30
CA SER A 131 -7.97 55.35 -33.72
C SER A 131 -6.61 55.96 -33.96
N THR A 132 -6.04 55.70 -35.14
CA THR A 132 -5.04 56.58 -35.71
C THR A 132 -5.66 57.16 -36.94
N GLY A 133 -6.32 58.30 -36.81
CA GLY A 133 -6.87 59.01 -37.95
C GLY A 133 -8.02 59.91 -37.54
N THR A 134 -7.74 61.16 -37.29
CA THR A 134 -8.65 62.30 -37.27
C THR A 134 -9.67 62.21 -38.41
N THR A 135 -10.96 61.95 -38.06
CA THR A 135 -12.05 62.32 -38.95
C THR A 135 -13.22 62.80 -38.10
N THR A 136 -13.34 64.12 -38.01
CA THR A 136 -14.54 64.82 -37.59
C THR A 136 -15.64 64.49 -38.60
N THR A 137 -16.64 63.70 -38.21
CA THR A 137 -17.85 63.58 -38.99
C THR A 137 -19.05 63.65 -38.07
N THR A 138 -19.61 64.84 -37.99
CA THR A 138 -20.97 65.12 -37.56
C THR A 138 -21.94 64.46 -38.54
N GLY A 139 -22.52 63.31 -38.17
CA GLY A 139 -23.53 62.65 -38.95
C GLY A 139 -24.22 61.56 -38.13
N THR A 140 -25.48 61.79 -37.72
CA THR A 140 -26.44 60.85 -37.18
C THR A 140 -26.77 59.76 -38.20
N GLY A 141 -25.90 58.76 -38.33
CA GLY A 141 -26.14 57.56 -39.10
C GLY A 141 -25.73 56.34 -38.26
N SER A 142 -26.64 55.42 -38.06
CA SER A 142 -26.33 54.11 -37.48
C SER A 142 -25.40 53.37 -38.43
N THR A 143 -24.10 53.44 -38.17
CA THR A 143 -23.08 52.71 -38.93
C THR A 143 -23.17 51.24 -38.51
N SER A 144 -23.83 50.41 -39.36
CA SER A 144 -23.77 48.96 -39.23
C SER A 144 -22.31 48.52 -39.39
N VAL A 145 -21.69 48.12 -38.33
CA VAL A 145 -20.32 47.58 -38.33
C VAL A 145 -20.34 46.24 -39.05
N PRO A 146 -19.60 46.07 -40.15
CA PRO A 146 -19.58 44.78 -40.85
C PRO A 146 -18.94 43.70 -39.95
N PRO A 147 -19.49 42.46 -39.98
CA PRO A 147 -18.94 41.38 -39.17
C PRO A 147 -17.51 41.06 -39.60
N ALA A 148 -16.63 41.00 -38.63
CA ALA A 148 -15.24 40.59 -38.79
C ALA A 148 -15.02 39.17 -38.25
N THR A 149 -14.26 38.37 -38.98
CA THR A 149 -13.79 37.05 -38.51
C THR A 149 -12.32 37.15 -38.19
N ILE A 150 -11.96 36.87 -36.94
CA ILE A 150 -10.59 36.83 -36.43
C ILE A 150 -10.22 35.37 -36.26
N LEU A 151 -9.19 34.91 -36.95
CA LEU A 151 -8.55 33.62 -36.74
C LEU A 151 -7.20 33.89 -36.04
N GLN A 152 -6.99 33.28 -34.93
CA GLN A 152 -5.76 33.43 -34.16
C GLN A 152 -5.16 32.08 -33.80
N ALA A 153 -3.89 31.91 -34.12
CA ALA A 153 -3.09 30.77 -33.68
C ALA A 153 -1.91 31.30 -32.89
N THR A 154 -1.77 30.88 -31.64
CA THR A 154 -0.68 31.33 -30.75
C THR A 154 -0.08 30.18 -29.98
N LEU A 155 1.24 30.22 -29.79
CA LEU A 155 2.00 29.43 -28.83
C LEU A 155 2.38 30.37 -27.68
N GLN A 156 2.10 29.90 -26.43
CA GLN A 156 2.28 30.71 -25.23
C GLN A 156 3.15 29.93 -24.23
N PRO A 157 4.49 30.19 -24.22
CA PRO A 157 5.34 29.74 -23.13
C PRO A 157 5.03 30.50 -21.84
N SER A 158 4.99 29.80 -20.73
CA SER A 158 4.88 30.40 -19.39
C SER A 158 5.69 29.58 -18.38
N TRP A 159 6.35 30.28 -17.46
CA TRP A 159 7.19 29.68 -16.44
C TRP A 159 7.17 30.50 -15.16
N GLU A 160 6.87 29.84 -14.04
CA GLU A 160 7.02 30.39 -12.70
C GLU A 160 8.41 30.03 -12.16
N ILE A 161 9.22 31.06 -11.88
CA ILE A 161 10.56 30.87 -11.32
C ILE A 161 10.44 30.71 -9.81
N ASP A 162 10.76 29.52 -9.30
CA ASP A 162 10.63 29.17 -7.88
C ASP A 162 11.74 29.80 -7.02
N LEU A 163 11.60 31.11 -6.73
CA LEU A 163 12.58 31.85 -5.95
C LEU A 163 12.62 31.43 -4.48
N PHE A 164 11.44 31.15 -3.88
CA PHE A 164 11.30 30.87 -2.46
C PHE A 164 11.10 29.40 -2.14
N GLY A 165 11.14 28.51 -3.14
CA GLY A 165 11.07 27.05 -2.96
C GLY A 165 9.67 26.51 -2.76
N GLY A 166 8.61 27.24 -3.09
CA GLY A 166 7.23 26.80 -2.96
C GLY A 166 6.88 25.62 -3.89
N LEU A 167 7.30 25.70 -5.15
CA LEU A 167 7.09 24.62 -6.13
C LEU A 167 7.96 23.41 -5.81
N ARG A 168 9.21 23.62 -5.38
CA ARG A 168 10.08 22.53 -4.90
C ARG A 168 9.49 21.85 -3.68
N ALA A 169 8.96 22.61 -2.71
CA ALA A 169 8.29 22.05 -1.55
C ALA A 169 7.06 21.23 -1.95
N SER A 170 6.25 21.68 -2.91
CA SER A 170 5.11 20.93 -3.44
C SER A 170 5.53 19.62 -4.11
N ARG A 171 6.65 19.61 -4.86
CA ARG A 171 7.24 18.39 -5.42
C ARG A 171 7.73 17.45 -4.32
N ASP A 172 8.44 17.96 -3.32
CA ASP A 172 8.93 17.16 -2.19
C ASP A 172 7.76 16.53 -1.42
N ALA A 173 6.63 17.23 -1.27
CA ALA A 173 5.41 16.68 -0.68
C ALA A 173 4.82 15.53 -1.51
N ALA A 174 4.80 15.70 -2.84
CA ALA A 174 4.32 14.68 -3.76
C ALA A 174 5.25 13.44 -3.78
N ASP A 175 6.57 13.64 -3.72
CA ASP A 175 7.57 12.57 -3.60
C ASP A 175 7.36 11.76 -2.29
N ALA A 176 7.16 12.44 -1.17
CA ALA A 176 6.88 11.80 0.11
C ALA A 176 5.55 11.02 0.10
N ARG A 177 4.50 11.56 -0.54
CA ARG A 177 3.21 10.87 -0.71
C ARG A 177 3.33 9.64 -1.59
N LEU A 178 4.14 9.69 -2.65
CA LEU A 178 4.40 8.50 -3.48
C LEU A 178 5.07 7.40 -2.68
N ALA A 179 6.14 7.71 -1.95
CA ALA A 179 6.83 6.75 -1.08
C ALA A 179 5.89 6.15 0.00
N ALA A 180 5.02 6.98 0.59
CA ALA A 180 3.99 6.51 1.51
C ALA A 180 2.96 5.59 0.82
N GLY A 181 2.59 5.89 -0.42
CA GLY A 181 1.67 5.08 -1.22
C GLY A 181 2.24 3.70 -1.53
N GLU A 182 3.51 3.63 -1.91
CA GLU A 182 4.23 2.38 -2.18
C GLU A 182 4.33 1.51 -0.91
N ALA A 183 4.64 2.12 0.24
CA ALA A 183 4.66 1.40 1.52
C ALA A 183 3.27 0.87 1.92
N ARG A 184 2.20 1.65 1.73
CA ARG A 184 0.82 1.21 2.00
C ARG A 184 0.38 0.06 1.08
N TRP A 185 0.87 0.00 -0.14
CA TRP A 185 0.61 -1.13 -1.02
C TRP A 185 1.25 -2.42 -0.47
N HIS A 186 2.47 -2.33 0.07
CA HIS A 186 3.09 -3.48 0.75
C HIS A 186 2.34 -3.87 2.01
N ASP A 187 1.89 -2.91 2.82
CA ASP A 187 1.07 -3.16 4.01
C ASP A 187 -0.24 -3.89 3.66
N ALA A 188 -0.92 -3.47 2.59
CA ALA A 188 -2.12 -4.14 2.11
C ALA A 188 -1.85 -5.62 1.72
N ARG A 189 -0.71 -5.93 1.10
CA ARG A 189 -0.31 -7.30 0.77
C ARG A 189 -0.05 -8.15 2.03
N ILE A 190 0.60 -7.57 3.03
CA ILE A 190 0.86 -8.23 4.33
C ILE A 190 -0.46 -8.51 5.04
N ALA A 191 -1.38 -7.54 5.05
CA ALA A 191 -2.69 -7.69 5.66
C ALA A 191 -3.51 -8.81 5.01
N VAL A 192 -3.56 -8.87 3.67
CA VAL A 192 -4.26 -9.93 2.92
C VAL A 192 -3.61 -11.29 3.16
N ALA A 193 -2.28 -11.36 3.22
CA ALA A 193 -1.58 -12.60 3.54
C ALA A 193 -1.94 -13.11 4.95
N ALA A 194 -1.95 -12.22 5.94
CA ALA A 194 -2.32 -12.57 7.31
C ALA A 194 -3.80 -12.99 7.44
N GLU A 195 -4.71 -12.30 6.76
CA GLU A 195 -6.14 -12.65 6.73
C GLU A 195 -6.36 -14.03 6.10
N THR A 196 -5.72 -14.30 4.98
CA THR A 196 -5.80 -15.60 4.28
C THR A 196 -5.23 -16.72 5.14
N ALA A 197 -4.09 -16.50 5.78
CA ALA A 197 -3.49 -17.47 6.68
C ALA A 197 -4.39 -17.79 7.89
N ASN A 198 -4.99 -16.78 8.52
CA ASN A 198 -5.93 -16.98 9.61
C ASN A 198 -7.18 -17.76 9.17
N ALA A 199 -7.73 -17.44 7.99
CA ALA A 199 -8.88 -18.17 7.44
C ALA A 199 -8.52 -19.64 7.12
N TYR A 200 -7.32 -19.87 6.59
CA TYR A 200 -6.81 -21.22 6.35
C TYR A 200 -6.65 -22.03 7.65
N PHE A 201 -5.98 -21.48 8.67
CA PHE A 201 -5.80 -22.15 9.96
C PHE A 201 -7.14 -22.38 10.68
N ALA A 202 -8.10 -21.47 10.54
CA ALA A 202 -9.44 -21.65 11.06
C ALA A 202 -10.17 -22.84 10.38
N GLU A 203 -10.05 -22.98 9.05
CA GLU A 203 -10.59 -24.13 8.31
C GLU A 203 -9.93 -25.43 8.75
N ARG A 204 -8.61 -25.47 8.87
CA ARG A 204 -7.87 -26.65 9.34
C ARG A 204 -8.25 -27.07 10.76
N ALA A 205 -8.40 -26.10 11.65
CA ALA A 205 -8.90 -26.37 13.02
C ALA A 205 -10.34 -26.92 12.98
N CYS A 206 -11.19 -26.32 12.13
CA CYS A 206 -12.57 -26.79 11.95
C CYS A 206 -12.62 -28.24 11.45
N ALA A 207 -11.82 -28.62 10.46
CA ALA A 207 -11.74 -29.97 9.95
C ALA A 207 -11.35 -31.00 11.04
N ARG A 208 -10.45 -30.61 11.97
CA ARG A 208 -10.09 -31.44 13.13
C ARG A 208 -11.21 -31.56 14.16
N GLN A 209 -11.85 -30.44 14.50
CA GLN A 209 -13.02 -30.46 15.37
C GLN A 209 -14.14 -31.31 14.77
N LEU A 210 -14.29 -31.30 13.44
CA LEU A 210 -15.24 -32.15 12.73
C LEU A 210 -14.89 -33.62 12.92
N ALA A 211 -13.63 -34.03 12.78
CA ALA A 211 -13.18 -35.40 12.98
C ALA A 211 -13.45 -35.89 14.43
N VAL A 212 -13.21 -35.03 15.43
CA VAL A 212 -13.53 -35.28 16.85
C VAL A 212 -15.04 -35.46 17.03
N ALA A 213 -15.86 -34.57 16.45
CA ALA A 213 -17.32 -34.65 16.53
C ALA A 213 -17.89 -35.91 15.83
N GLU A 214 -17.29 -36.31 14.71
CA GLU A 214 -17.67 -37.56 14.01
C GLU A 214 -17.36 -38.82 14.84
N ALA A 215 -16.20 -38.85 15.49
CA ALA A 215 -15.81 -39.94 16.36
C ALA A 215 -16.75 -40.03 17.59
N ASP A 216 -17.06 -38.90 18.23
CA ASP A 216 -18.01 -38.83 19.35
C ASP A 216 -19.41 -39.30 18.92
N THR A 217 -19.90 -38.80 17.78
CA THR A 217 -21.23 -39.18 17.26
C THR A 217 -21.31 -40.67 16.95
N ARG A 218 -20.29 -41.28 16.30
CA ARG A 218 -20.25 -42.71 16.02
C ARG A 218 -20.30 -43.53 17.32
N SER A 219 -19.49 -43.16 18.31
CA SER A 219 -19.43 -43.85 19.60
C SER A 219 -20.76 -43.80 20.36
N ARG A 220 -21.42 -42.63 20.41
CA ARG A 220 -22.73 -42.46 21.08
C ARG A 220 -23.86 -43.18 20.34
N SER A 221 -23.85 -43.14 19.01
CA SER A 221 -24.86 -43.85 18.20
C SER A 221 -24.77 -45.37 18.39
N GLU A 222 -23.55 -45.91 18.45
CA GLU A 222 -23.38 -47.35 18.71
C GLU A 222 -23.81 -47.73 20.15
N THR A 223 -23.50 -46.89 21.15
CA THR A 223 -24.01 -47.10 22.51
C THR A 223 -25.53 -47.05 22.57
N ALA A 224 -26.17 -46.09 21.90
CA ALA A 224 -27.63 -45.99 21.84
C ALA A 224 -28.26 -47.22 21.18
N ARG A 225 -27.64 -47.72 20.10
CA ARG A 225 -28.10 -48.96 19.43
C ARG A 225 -28.01 -50.18 20.35
N LEU A 226 -26.85 -50.39 21.00
CA LEU A 226 -26.63 -51.55 21.90
C LEU A 226 -27.50 -51.48 23.15
N THR A 227 -27.61 -50.31 23.80
CA THR A 227 -28.46 -50.09 24.97
C THR A 227 -29.95 -50.28 24.63
N GLY A 228 -30.37 -49.83 23.43
CA GLY A 228 -31.72 -50.06 22.92
C GLY A 228 -32.03 -51.55 22.79
N LEU A 229 -31.18 -52.35 22.15
CA LEU A 229 -31.35 -53.82 22.03
C LEU A 229 -31.38 -54.49 23.40
N SER A 230 -30.52 -54.03 24.33
CA SER A 230 -30.52 -54.62 25.71
C SER A 230 -31.80 -54.26 26.47
N ALA A 231 -32.36 -53.06 26.28
CA ALA A 231 -33.64 -52.67 26.91
C ALA A 231 -34.82 -53.44 26.31
N ASP A 232 -34.86 -53.63 24.98
CA ASP A 232 -35.90 -54.42 24.30
C ASP A 232 -35.89 -55.90 24.75
N ALA A 233 -34.71 -56.43 25.09
CA ALA A 233 -34.54 -57.75 25.65
C ALA A 233 -34.75 -57.81 27.19
N GLY A 234 -35.05 -56.68 27.84
CA GLY A 234 -35.35 -56.65 29.29
C GLY A 234 -34.10 -56.62 30.21
N PHE A 235 -32.87 -56.47 29.65
CA PHE A 235 -31.62 -56.48 30.43
C PHE A 235 -31.20 -55.13 30.93
N THR A 236 -31.76 -54.03 30.37
CA THR A 236 -31.41 -52.67 30.73
C THR A 236 -32.69 -51.86 30.97
N ALA A 237 -32.63 -50.85 31.89
CA ALA A 237 -33.78 -50.00 32.17
C ALA A 237 -34.15 -49.14 30.94
N PRO A 238 -35.46 -48.98 30.63
CA PRO A 238 -35.91 -48.09 29.53
C PRO A 238 -35.41 -46.66 29.64
N ALA A 239 -35.15 -46.15 30.85
CA ALA A 239 -34.58 -44.85 31.11
C ALA A 239 -33.15 -44.70 30.57
N ASP A 240 -32.32 -45.75 30.69
CA ASP A 240 -30.96 -45.77 30.18
C ASP A 240 -30.97 -45.78 28.64
N ALA A 241 -31.86 -46.52 28.02
CA ALA A 241 -32.04 -46.49 26.57
C ALA A 241 -32.54 -45.13 26.08
N ALA A 242 -33.40 -44.44 26.82
CA ALA A 242 -33.85 -43.09 26.52
C ALA A 242 -32.69 -42.07 26.64
N LEU A 243 -31.87 -42.18 27.69
CA LEU A 243 -30.67 -41.34 27.88
C LEU A 243 -29.65 -41.53 26.75
N ALA A 244 -29.37 -42.80 26.38
CA ALA A 244 -28.44 -43.10 25.29
C ALA A 244 -28.92 -42.52 23.94
N ARG A 245 -30.23 -42.64 23.63
CA ARG A 245 -30.83 -42.03 22.42
C ARG A 245 -30.74 -40.51 22.43
N ALA A 246 -31.04 -39.87 23.57
CA ALA A 246 -30.91 -38.42 23.71
C ALA A 246 -29.46 -37.92 23.50
N SER A 247 -28.50 -38.64 24.11
CA SER A 247 -27.07 -38.37 23.95
C SER A 247 -26.60 -38.50 22.48
N ALA A 248 -27.04 -39.55 21.77
CA ALA A 248 -26.73 -39.72 20.35
C ALA A 248 -27.36 -38.65 19.46
N ALA A 249 -28.61 -38.25 19.73
CA ALA A 249 -29.29 -37.18 19.00
C ALA A 249 -28.61 -35.83 19.18
N ASP A 250 -28.18 -35.51 20.40
CA ASP A 250 -27.45 -34.29 20.73
C ASP A 250 -26.07 -34.24 20.04
N ALA A 251 -25.33 -35.36 20.03
CA ALA A 251 -24.07 -35.45 19.29
C ALA A 251 -24.26 -35.28 17.77
N SER A 252 -25.32 -35.86 17.20
CA SER A 252 -25.66 -35.70 15.78
C SER A 252 -26.01 -34.24 15.41
N ALA A 253 -26.73 -33.56 16.30
CA ALA A 253 -27.02 -32.11 16.11
C ALA A 253 -25.74 -31.26 16.11
N ARG A 254 -24.83 -31.52 17.07
CA ARG A 254 -23.50 -30.82 17.11
C ARG A 254 -22.66 -31.13 15.86
N LEU A 255 -22.64 -32.38 15.40
CA LEU A 255 -21.94 -32.75 14.17
C LEU A 255 -22.48 -32.00 12.95
N THR A 256 -23.80 -31.88 12.82
CA THR A 256 -24.44 -31.14 11.74
C THR A 256 -24.05 -29.67 11.78
N GLN A 257 -24.05 -29.06 12.97
CA GLN A 257 -23.61 -27.68 13.17
C GLN A 257 -22.14 -27.50 12.80
N GLN A 258 -21.24 -28.40 13.24
CA GLN A 258 -19.81 -28.33 12.92
C GLN A 258 -19.56 -28.46 11.43
N ARG A 259 -20.25 -29.33 10.71
CA ARG A 259 -20.19 -29.46 9.25
C ARG A 259 -20.60 -28.17 8.56
N ALA A 260 -21.65 -27.52 9.03
CA ALA A 260 -22.10 -26.24 8.49
C ALA A 260 -21.04 -25.14 8.70
N GLN A 261 -20.46 -25.08 9.89
CA GLN A 261 -19.41 -24.10 10.21
C GLN A 261 -18.16 -24.25 9.33
N CYS A 262 -17.69 -25.49 9.10
CA CYS A 262 -16.54 -25.74 8.22
C CYS A 262 -16.85 -25.33 6.76
N ARG A 263 -18.07 -25.56 6.26
CA ARG A 263 -18.48 -25.08 4.94
C ARG A 263 -18.47 -23.54 4.85
N VAL A 264 -18.94 -22.85 5.89
CA VAL A 264 -18.89 -21.36 5.93
C VAL A 264 -17.45 -20.86 5.85
N LEU A 265 -16.51 -21.49 6.57
CA LEU A 265 -15.08 -21.13 6.51
C LEU A 265 -14.49 -21.37 5.11
N ARG A 266 -14.85 -22.48 4.44
CA ARG A 266 -14.45 -22.74 3.05
C ARG A 266 -15.00 -21.69 2.08
N HIS A 267 -16.26 -21.26 2.25
CA HIS A 267 -16.81 -20.16 1.45
C HIS A 267 -16.07 -18.84 1.70
N GLY A 268 -15.61 -18.59 2.93
CA GLY A 268 -14.73 -17.45 3.23
C GLY A 268 -13.41 -17.51 2.47
N LEU A 269 -12.77 -18.67 2.42
CA LEU A 269 -11.54 -18.87 1.63
C LEU A 269 -11.77 -18.70 0.12
N VAL A 270 -12.89 -19.20 -0.41
CA VAL A 270 -13.28 -18.97 -1.82
C VAL A 270 -13.40 -17.48 -2.10
N ALA A 271 -14.05 -16.73 -1.22
CA ALA A 271 -14.22 -15.28 -1.39
C ALA A 271 -12.88 -14.52 -1.33
N LEU A 272 -11.96 -14.93 -0.46
CA LEU A 272 -10.63 -14.32 -0.32
C LEU A 272 -9.73 -14.63 -1.51
N THR A 273 -9.71 -15.88 -1.97
CA THR A 273 -8.77 -16.36 -2.99
C THR A 273 -9.27 -16.20 -4.42
N GLY A 274 -10.59 -16.05 -4.61
CA GLY A 274 -11.22 -16.06 -5.94
C GLY A 274 -11.15 -17.41 -6.66
N LEU A 275 -10.69 -18.47 -5.99
CA LEU A 275 -10.60 -19.80 -6.58
C LEU A 275 -11.98 -20.44 -6.70
N PRO A 276 -12.25 -21.27 -7.74
CA PRO A 276 -13.47 -22.06 -7.82
C PRO A 276 -13.60 -22.99 -6.62
N ALA A 277 -14.80 -23.06 -6.00
CA ALA A 277 -15.05 -23.82 -4.78
C ALA A 277 -14.62 -25.29 -4.90
N GLU A 278 -14.94 -25.95 -6.02
CA GLU A 278 -14.56 -27.35 -6.27
C GLU A 278 -13.03 -27.58 -6.31
N ASN A 279 -12.29 -26.59 -6.80
CA ASN A 279 -10.83 -26.68 -6.83
C ASN A 279 -10.25 -26.54 -5.43
N LEU A 280 -10.76 -25.59 -4.66
CA LEU A 280 -10.35 -25.35 -3.28
C LEU A 280 -10.68 -26.58 -2.41
N ASP A 281 -11.89 -27.11 -2.51
CA ASP A 281 -12.33 -28.29 -1.75
C ASP A 281 -11.42 -29.50 -2.02
N ARG A 282 -11.14 -29.82 -3.28
CA ARG A 282 -10.21 -30.92 -3.64
C ARG A 282 -8.82 -30.73 -3.04
N ARG A 283 -8.29 -29.51 -3.04
CA ARG A 283 -6.97 -29.20 -2.48
C ARG A 283 -6.95 -29.31 -0.96
N LEU A 284 -7.99 -28.84 -0.30
CA LEU A 284 -8.15 -28.93 1.16
C LEU A 284 -8.35 -30.40 1.61
N ASP A 285 -9.16 -31.16 0.89
CA ASP A 285 -9.45 -32.57 1.22
C ASP A 285 -8.24 -33.47 0.95
N ALA A 286 -7.45 -33.23 -0.10
CA ALA A 286 -6.21 -33.94 -0.36
C ALA A 286 -5.19 -33.79 0.78
N GLN A 287 -5.19 -32.65 1.46
CA GLN A 287 -4.32 -32.40 2.62
C GLN A 287 -4.96 -32.77 3.98
N SER A 288 -6.22 -33.19 4.02
CA SER A 288 -6.87 -33.60 5.27
C SER A 288 -6.20 -34.82 5.90
N ALA A 289 -5.47 -35.63 5.12
CA ALA A 289 -4.62 -36.71 5.60
C ALA A 289 -3.36 -36.22 6.37
N ILE A 290 -2.97 -34.93 6.24
CA ILE A 290 -1.88 -34.35 7.04
C ILE A 290 -2.41 -34.11 8.46
N THR A 291 -2.07 -35.02 9.34
CA THR A 291 -2.68 -35.18 10.69
C THR A 291 -2.23 -34.10 11.66
N ALA A 292 -1.28 -33.24 11.33
CA ALA A 292 -0.79 -32.17 12.20
C ALA A 292 -1.10 -30.79 11.61
N LEU A 293 -1.77 -29.90 12.39
CA LEU A 293 -1.70 -28.47 12.08
C LEU A 293 -0.22 -28.09 12.06
N PRO A 294 0.24 -27.28 11.09
CA PRO A 294 1.61 -26.82 11.11
C PRO A 294 1.91 -26.21 12.47
N THR A 295 2.94 -26.71 13.13
CA THR A 295 3.44 -26.04 14.34
C THR A 295 4.21 -24.82 13.85
N PRO A 296 3.80 -23.59 14.24
CA PRO A 296 4.55 -22.41 13.83
C PRO A 296 6.01 -22.59 14.27
N PRO A 297 6.98 -22.24 13.41
CA PRO A 297 8.36 -22.22 13.83
C PRO A 297 8.48 -21.26 15.01
N ALA A 298 9.28 -21.65 16.00
CA ALA A 298 9.55 -20.79 17.11
C ALA A 298 10.32 -19.54 16.60
N VAL A 299 10.08 -18.36 17.15
CA VAL A 299 10.73 -17.10 16.78
C VAL A 299 11.67 -16.71 17.91
N ASP A 300 12.99 -16.80 17.69
CA ASP A 300 14.01 -16.64 18.75
C ASP A 300 14.23 -15.21 19.20
N ASP A 301 14.24 -14.28 18.27
CA ASP A 301 14.49 -12.88 18.58
C ASP A 301 13.71 -11.96 17.63
N VAL A 302 13.03 -11.00 18.22
CA VAL A 302 12.41 -9.89 17.49
C VAL A 302 13.13 -8.62 17.95
N PRO A 303 14.19 -8.18 17.26
CA PRO A 303 14.87 -6.96 17.65
C PRO A 303 13.92 -5.78 17.61
N ALA A 304 14.01 -4.84 18.56
CA ALA A 304 13.19 -3.63 18.53
C ALA A 304 13.39 -2.82 17.23
N GLN A 305 14.51 -3.01 16.57
CA GLN A 305 14.80 -2.44 15.25
C GLN A 305 13.88 -2.94 14.12
N THR A 306 13.20 -4.09 14.29
CA THR A 306 12.23 -4.58 13.29
C THR A 306 11.04 -3.65 13.10
N LEU A 307 10.76 -2.79 14.08
CA LEU A 307 9.75 -1.73 13.92
C LEU A 307 10.08 -0.80 12.75
N LEU A 308 11.37 -0.57 12.46
CA LEU A 308 11.80 0.25 11.32
C LEU A 308 11.53 -0.42 9.96
N GLN A 309 11.26 -1.72 9.95
CA GLN A 309 10.95 -2.52 8.76
C GLN A 309 9.44 -2.63 8.50
N ARG A 310 8.61 -1.90 9.24
CA ARG A 310 7.15 -1.88 9.05
C ARG A 310 6.77 -0.85 7.97
N PRO A 311 6.05 -1.28 6.91
CA PRO A 311 5.65 -0.37 5.85
C PRO A 311 4.62 0.68 6.32
N ASP A 312 3.76 0.37 7.28
CA ASP A 312 2.78 1.30 7.85
C ASP A 312 3.46 2.44 8.63
N LEU A 313 4.52 2.13 9.40
CA LEU A 313 5.31 3.14 10.11
C LEU A 313 6.10 4.02 9.15
N PHE A 314 6.68 3.44 8.09
CA PHE A 314 7.34 4.21 7.06
C PHE A 314 6.36 5.12 6.33
N ALA A 315 5.15 4.65 6.01
CA ALA A 315 4.12 5.48 5.39
C ALA A 315 3.71 6.65 6.29
N ALA A 316 3.60 6.43 7.61
CA ALA A 316 3.31 7.49 8.57
C ALA A 316 4.47 8.50 8.70
N GLU A 317 5.73 8.05 8.68
CA GLU A 317 6.89 8.92 8.63
C GLU A 317 6.91 9.78 7.36
N ARG A 318 6.62 9.19 6.20
CA ARG A 318 6.51 9.92 4.93
C ARG A 318 5.34 10.91 4.92
N ALA A 319 4.25 10.63 5.64
CA ALA A 319 3.15 11.58 5.83
C ALA A 319 3.60 12.83 6.61
N VAL A 320 4.45 12.67 7.64
CA VAL A 320 5.07 13.81 8.33
C VAL A 320 5.96 14.64 7.38
N ALA A 321 6.76 13.96 6.55
CA ALA A 321 7.60 14.63 5.56
C ALA A 321 6.78 15.41 4.52
N ALA A 322 5.68 14.82 4.05
CA ALA A 322 4.75 15.48 3.13
C ALA A 322 4.11 16.73 3.76
N ALA A 323 3.61 16.61 4.99
CA ALA A 323 2.99 17.73 5.71
C ALA A 323 4.01 18.86 6.02
N SER A 324 5.26 18.49 6.32
CA SER A 324 6.36 19.48 6.46
C SER A 324 6.58 20.25 5.18
N ALA A 325 6.61 19.55 4.04
CA ALA A 325 6.79 20.18 2.74
C ALA A 325 5.59 21.05 2.34
N ASP A 326 4.35 20.59 2.63
CA ASP A 326 3.13 21.40 2.43
C ASP A 326 3.13 22.68 3.26
N ALA A 327 3.61 22.61 4.52
CA ALA A 327 3.76 23.80 5.35
C ALA A 327 4.77 24.79 4.74
N GLY A 328 5.86 24.27 4.16
CA GLY A 328 6.82 25.09 3.39
C GLY A 328 6.19 25.72 2.16
N ALA A 329 5.40 24.96 1.38
CA ALA A 329 4.72 25.48 0.20
C ALA A 329 3.68 26.56 0.55
N ALA A 330 2.90 26.34 1.62
CA ALA A 330 1.93 27.32 2.11
C ALA A 330 2.62 28.60 2.62
N GLN A 331 3.74 28.46 3.32
CA GLN A 331 4.54 29.60 3.75
C GLN A 331 5.10 30.38 2.55
N ALA A 332 5.53 29.69 1.47
CA ALA A 332 6.04 30.31 0.25
C ALA A 332 4.99 31.20 -0.45
N GLN A 333 3.70 30.90 -0.31
CA GLN A 333 2.61 31.71 -0.89
C GLN A 333 2.54 33.15 -0.34
N ARG A 334 3.19 33.43 0.79
CA ARG A 334 3.28 34.76 1.40
C ARG A 334 4.35 35.63 0.78
N TYR A 335 5.20 35.07 -0.09
CA TYR A 335 6.33 35.76 -0.73
C TYR A 335 6.03 36.11 -2.19
N PRO A 336 6.79 37.04 -2.78
CA PRO A 336 6.61 37.41 -4.18
C PRO A 336 6.76 36.24 -5.14
N ARG A 337 5.92 36.18 -6.19
CA ARG A 337 6.04 35.21 -7.28
C ARG A 337 6.55 35.92 -8.54
N LEU A 338 7.48 35.25 -9.20
CA LEU A 338 8.08 35.74 -10.44
C LEU A 338 7.65 34.82 -11.59
N THR A 339 6.89 35.36 -12.54
CA THR A 339 6.46 34.62 -13.73
C THR A 339 7.07 35.24 -14.98
N LEU A 340 7.56 34.38 -15.87
CA LEU A 340 8.01 34.73 -17.21
C LEU A 340 6.99 34.16 -18.20
N SER A 341 6.49 34.99 -19.10
CA SER A 341 5.59 34.60 -20.16
C SER A 341 6.02 35.14 -21.50
N GLY A 342 5.42 34.63 -22.56
CA GLY A 342 5.66 35.13 -23.92
C GLY A 342 4.56 34.62 -24.85
N SER A 343 4.59 35.07 -26.07
CA SER A 343 3.72 34.53 -27.10
C SER A 343 4.38 34.65 -28.49
N VAL A 344 4.10 33.67 -29.34
CA VAL A 344 4.37 33.76 -30.77
C VAL A 344 3.15 33.22 -31.50
N GLY A 345 2.72 33.94 -32.54
CA GLY A 345 1.51 33.52 -33.23
C GLY A 345 1.21 34.27 -34.50
N ARG A 346 0.10 33.95 -35.08
CA ARG A 346 -0.44 34.57 -36.26
C ARG A 346 -1.90 34.91 -36.05
N LEU A 347 -2.25 36.16 -36.39
CA LEU A 347 -3.62 36.67 -36.38
C LEU A 347 -4.05 36.91 -37.82
N GLN A 348 -5.18 36.42 -38.24
CA GLN A 348 -5.79 36.68 -39.53
C GLN A 348 -7.15 37.34 -39.31
N LEU A 349 -7.29 38.56 -39.81
CA LEU A 349 -8.55 39.31 -39.83
C LEU A 349 -9.22 39.20 -41.19
N ARG A 350 -10.50 38.84 -41.24
CA ARG A 350 -11.33 38.81 -42.42
C ARG A 350 -12.59 39.65 -42.17
N THR A 351 -12.82 40.68 -42.97
CA THR A 351 -14.03 41.48 -43.00
C THR A 351 -14.43 41.74 -44.46
N GLN A 352 -15.55 42.40 -44.71
CA GLN A 352 -16.02 42.66 -46.06
C GLN A 352 -14.96 43.40 -46.91
N GLY A 353 -14.40 42.66 -47.89
CA GLY A 353 -13.40 43.23 -48.83
C GLY A 353 -11.96 43.38 -48.31
N PHE A 354 -11.69 43.03 -47.05
CA PHE A 354 -10.37 43.15 -46.45
C PHE A 354 -9.88 41.87 -45.78
N ARG A 355 -8.66 41.48 -46.08
CA ARG A 355 -7.95 40.38 -45.41
C ARG A 355 -6.58 40.87 -44.98
N ALA A 356 -6.27 40.75 -43.72
CA ALA A 356 -4.93 41.03 -43.17
C ALA A 356 -4.45 39.83 -42.38
N SER A 357 -3.17 39.53 -42.47
CA SER A 357 -2.50 38.58 -41.59
C SER A 357 -1.30 39.28 -40.94
N VAL A 358 -1.16 39.12 -39.63
CA VAL A 358 -0.11 39.72 -38.85
C VAL A 358 0.55 38.62 -38.01
N ASP A 359 1.87 38.51 -38.11
CA ASP A 359 2.64 37.67 -37.21
C ASP A 359 2.89 38.49 -35.93
N THR A 360 2.56 37.87 -34.79
CA THR A 360 2.67 38.50 -33.48
C THR A 360 3.68 37.76 -32.62
N TRP A 361 4.50 38.45 -31.92
CA TRP A 361 5.39 37.89 -30.93
C TRP A 361 5.54 38.81 -29.75
N SER A 362 5.73 38.24 -28.57
CA SER A 362 6.09 38.98 -27.36
C SER A 362 7.04 38.13 -26.51
N VAL A 363 8.04 38.78 -25.92
CA VAL A 363 8.86 38.20 -24.85
C VAL A 363 8.55 39.02 -23.60
N GLY A 364 7.97 38.36 -22.60
CA GLY A 364 7.41 39.03 -21.45
C GLY A 364 5.86 39.04 -21.46
N PRO A 365 5.24 39.61 -20.41
CA PRO A 365 5.91 40.28 -19.30
C PRO A 365 6.69 39.35 -18.39
N VAL A 366 7.78 39.88 -17.80
CA VAL A 366 8.31 39.36 -16.52
C VAL A 366 7.46 40.02 -15.45
N ALA A 367 6.58 39.23 -14.83
CA ALA A 367 5.64 39.73 -13.83
C ALA A 367 6.07 39.30 -12.42
N LEU A 368 6.26 40.31 -11.54
CA LEU A 368 6.44 40.09 -10.11
C LEU A 368 5.12 40.38 -9.39
N SER A 369 4.51 39.36 -8.85
CA SER A 369 3.26 39.47 -8.07
C SER A 369 3.59 39.40 -6.59
N VAL A 370 3.19 40.40 -5.82
CA VAL A 370 3.41 40.51 -4.38
C VAL A 370 2.07 40.64 -3.68
N PRO A 371 1.68 39.71 -2.79
CA PRO A 371 0.47 39.86 -2.01
C PRO A 371 0.67 40.91 -0.91
N LEU A 372 0.17 42.14 -1.13
CA LEU A 372 0.28 43.24 -0.16
C LEU A 372 -0.80 43.15 0.91
N PHE A 373 -2.01 42.78 0.51
CA PHE A 373 -3.17 42.60 1.41
C PHE A 373 -4.11 41.55 0.80
N ASP A 374 -4.36 40.51 1.54
CA ASP A 374 -5.22 39.36 1.12
C ASP A 374 -6.30 39.00 2.16
N GLY A 375 -6.57 39.94 3.10
CA GLY A 375 -7.53 39.68 4.18
C GLY A 375 -7.12 38.58 5.16
N GLY A 376 -5.83 38.18 5.16
CA GLY A 376 -5.28 37.14 6.05
C GLY A 376 -5.32 35.73 5.48
N VAL A 377 -5.71 35.55 4.22
CA VAL A 377 -5.83 34.21 3.57
C VAL A 377 -4.52 33.45 3.58
N SER A 378 -3.42 34.05 3.18
CA SER A 378 -2.10 33.37 3.13
C SER A 378 -1.59 33.02 4.52
N ALA A 379 -1.87 33.86 5.53
CA ALA A 379 -1.51 33.58 6.92
C ALA A 379 -2.32 32.36 7.46
N ALA A 380 -3.64 32.37 7.25
CA ALA A 380 -4.51 31.26 7.65
C ALA A 380 -4.17 29.94 6.95
N ASN A 381 -3.78 29.99 5.65
CA ASN A 381 -3.31 28.81 4.92
C ASN A 381 -2.02 28.24 5.53
N ALA A 382 -1.07 29.10 5.89
CA ALA A 382 0.19 28.66 6.51
C ALA A 382 -0.05 28.07 7.91
N GLU A 383 -0.94 28.68 8.71
CA GLU A 383 -1.33 28.18 10.03
C GLU A 383 -2.04 26.82 9.92
N SER A 384 -2.99 26.69 8.98
CA SER A 384 -3.70 25.43 8.71
C SER A 384 -2.73 24.32 8.27
N ALA A 385 -1.76 24.63 7.40
CA ALA A 385 -0.75 23.67 6.99
C ALA A 385 0.16 23.26 8.16
N ARG A 386 0.48 24.19 9.05
CA ARG A 386 1.24 23.89 10.28
C ARG A 386 0.46 22.98 11.22
N ALA A 387 -0.81 23.23 11.42
CA ALA A 387 -1.67 22.36 12.25
C ALA A 387 -1.75 20.93 11.68
N ARG A 388 -1.84 20.76 10.35
CA ARG A 388 -1.79 19.44 9.71
C ARG A 388 -0.44 18.74 9.91
N TYR A 389 0.66 19.47 9.93
CA TYR A 389 1.97 18.91 10.28
C TYR A 389 1.98 18.40 11.72
N ASP A 390 1.51 19.19 12.67
CA ASP A 390 1.45 18.81 14.09
C ASP A 390 0.54 17.57 14.28
N GLU A 391 -0.57 17.48 13.57
CA GLU A 391 -1.44 16.30 13.51
C GLU A 391 -0.67 15.07 12.98
N ALA A 392 0.04 15.20 11.85
CA ALA A 392 0.82 14.09 11.27
C ALA A 392 1.88 13.56 12.24
N VAL A 393 2.54 14.44 13.01
CA VAL A 393 3.49 14.07 14.06
C VAL A 393 2.82 13.26 15.17
N VAL A 394 1.64 13.68 15.63
CA VAL A 394 0.88 12.95 16.67
C VAL A 394 0.45 11.58 16.16
N GLN A 395 -0.03 11.48 14.92
CA GLN A 395 -0.44 10.24 14.28
C GLN A 395 0.75 9.27 14.12
N TYR A 396 1.91 9.75 13.67
CA TYR A 396 3.13 8.94 13.58
C TYR A 396 3.52 8.34 14.94
N ARG A 397 3.53 9.17 16.00
CA ARG A 397 3.83 8.71 17.35
C ARG A 397 2.80 7.70 17.88
N ALA A 398 1.52 7.89 17.53
CA ALA A 398 0.46 6.94 17.85
C ALA A 398 0.67 5.60 17.14
N SER A 399 1.02 5.62 15.85
CA SER A 399 1.31 4.41 15.06
C SER A 399 2.49 3.61 15.65
N VAL A 400 3.55 4.29 16.11
CA VAL A 400 4.68 3.62 16.77
C VAL A 400 4.24 2.93 18.06
N ARG A 401 3.45 3.60 18.92
CA ARG A 401 2.93 2.97 20.15
C ARG A 401 2.04 1.77 19.85
N GLN A 402 1.21 1.88 18.82
CA GLN A 402 0.35 0.78 18.36
C GLN A 402 1.18 -0.41 17.87
N ALA A 403 2.23 -0.16 17.08
CA ALA A 403 3.14 -1.20 16.60
C ALA A 403 3.84 -1.93 17.74
N VAL A 404 4.32 -1.20 18.76
CA VAL A 404 4.88 -1.79 19.98
C VAL A 404 3.87 -2.70 20.67
N ARG A 405 2.60 -2.23 20.84
CA ARG A 405 1.54 -3.01 21.45
C ARG A 405 1.26 -4.31 20.68
N GLU A 406 1.21 -4.25 19.35
CA GLU A 406 0.93 -5.41 18.49
C GLU A 406 2.00 -6.49 18.62
N VAL A 407 3.29 -6.11 18.68
CA VAL A 407 4.38 -7.07 18.89
C VAL A 407 4.31 -7.69 20.28
N GLU A 408 4.13 -6.87 21.34
CA GLU A 408 4.02 -7.36 22.72
C GLU A 408 2.82 -8.31 22.91
N GLU A 409 1.65 -7.99 22.32
CA GLU A 409 0.47 -8.86 22.32
C GLU A 409 0.75 -10.19 21.61
N ALA A 410 1.39 -10.15 20.45
CA ALA A 410 1.70 -11.37 19.68
C ALA A 410 2.69 -12.27 20.45
N LEU A 411 3.75 -11.70 21.04
CA LEU A 411 4.72 -12.44 21.85
C LEU A 411 4.06 -13.04 23.10
N THR A 412 3.24 -12.27 23.81
CA THR A 412 2.51 -12.74 24.99
C THR A 412 1.60 -13.92 24.65
N ASN A 413 0.86 -13.84 23.54
CA ASN A 413 -0.03 -14.90 23.11
C ASN A 413 0.74 -16.16 22.69
N LEU A 414 1.86 -16.01 21.97
CA LEU A 414 2.73 -17.13 21.61
C LEU A 414 3.28 -17.85 22.84
N ASP A 415 3.79 -17.12 23.80
CA ASP A 415 4.32 -17.70 25.05
C ASP A 415 3.21 -18.41 25.85
N SER A 416 2.03 -17.79 26.00
CA SER A 416 0.88 -18.38 26.66
C SER A 416 0.43 -19.69 25.99
N THR A 417 0.33 -19.74 24.66
CA THR A 417 -0.09 -20.96 23.95
C THR A 417 0.94 -22.06 24.08
N ARG A 418 2.24 -21.73 24.08
CA ARG A 418 3.33 -22.67 24.29
C ARG A 418 3.28 -23.31 25.69
N GLN A 419 3.13 -22.49 26.73
CA GLN A 419 3.06 -22.97 28.11
C GLN A 419 1.88 -23.90 28.33
N ARG A 420 0.69 -23.59 27.76
CA ARG A 420 -0.53 -24.40 27.89
C ARG A 420 -0.51 -25.71 27.06
N ALA A 421 0.37 -25.81 26.06
CA ALA A 421 0.35 -26.96 25.13
C ALA A 421 0.61 -28.31 25.82
N ALA A 422 1.62 -28.38 26.71
CA ALA A 422 1.97 -29.60 27.44
C ALA A 422 0.84 -30.06 28.40
N ASP A 423 0.19 -29.11 29.04
CA ASP A 423 -0.95 -29.39 29.94
C ASP A 423 -2.16 -29.87 29.18
N ALA A 424 -2.46 -29.25 28.02
CA ALA A 424 -3.55 -29.68 27.15
C ALA A 424 -3.33 -31.11 26.61
N ASP A 425 -2.10 -31.46 26.20
CA ASP A 425 -1.75 -32.82 25.77
C ASP A 425 -1.86 -33.82 26.91
N THR A 426 -1.47 -33.41 28.13
CA THR A 426 -1.60 -34.27 29.32
C THR A 426 -3.07 -34.52 29.67
N ALA A 427 -3.91 -33.48 29.60
CA ALA A 427 -5.35 -33.59 29.82
C ALA A 427 -6.01 -34.55 28.82
N VAL A 428 -5.71 -34.41 27.50
CA VAL A 428 -6.24 -35.31 26.47
C VAL A 428 -5.83 -36.75 26.74
N ARG A 429 -4.55 -37.02 27.03
CA ARG A 429 -4.10 -38.41 27.36
C ARG A 429 -4.77 -38.96 28.60
N GLY A 430 -4.89 -38.17 29.66
CA GLY A 430 -5.54 -38.59 30.91
C GLY A 430 -7.03 -38.91 30.73
N TYR A 431 -7.77 -38.06 30.05
CA TYR A 431 -9.20 -38.28 29.78
C TYR A 431 -9.42 -39.41 28.78
N GLN A 432 -8.51 -39.66 27.83
CA GLN A 432 -8.58 -40.84 26.96
C GLN A 432 -8.43 -42.12 27.78
N ALA A 433 -7.44 -42.22 28.64
CA ALA A 433 -7.25 -43.39 29.52
C ALA A 433 -8.46 -43.60 30.45
N ASN A 434 -9.04 -42.50 30.97
CA ASN A 434 -10.27 -42.59 31.78
C ASN A 434 -11.46 -43.12 30.97
N LEU A 435 -11.64 -42.67 29.73
CA LEU A 435 -12.71 -43.18 28.86
C LEU A 435 -12.53 -44.66 28.56
N ASP A 436 -11.30 -45.09 28.23
CA ASP A 436 -11.01 -46.48 27.92
C ASP A 436 -11.33 -47.40 29.14
N ALA A 437 -10.99 -46.97 30.35
CA ALA A 437 -11.32 -47.66 31.60
C ALA A 437 -12.84 -47.67 31.88
N ALA A 438 -13.52 -46.52 31.71
CA ALA A 438 -14.97 -46.41 31.89
C ALA A 438 -15.72 -47.29 30.88
N GLN A 439 -15.29 -47.35 29.64
CA GLN A 439 -15.88 -48.18 28.60
C GLN A 439 -15.72 -49.67 28.88
N SER A 440 -14.55 -50.10 29.33
CA SER A 440 -14.30 -51.49 29.73
C SER A 440 -15.18 -51.92 30.93
N ARG A 441 -15.31 -51.07 31.95
CA ARG A 441 -16.17 -51.28 33.11
C ARG A 441 -17.66 -51.30 32.72
N TYR A 442 -18.09 -50.43 31.83
CA TYR A 442 -19.46 -50.43 31.34
C TYR A 442 -19.80 -51.70 30.57
N GLN A 443 -18.90 -52.21 29.71
CA GLN A 443 -19.07 -53.44 28.96
C GLN A 443 -19.17 -54.67 29.86
N THR A 444 -18.54 -54.66 31.02
CA THR A 444 -18.60 -55.74 32.03
C THR A 444 -19.71 -55.53 33.07
N GLY A 445 -20.53 -54.48 32.95
CA GLY A 445 -21.61 -54.18 33.89
C GLY A 445 -21.16 -53.55 35.21
N LEU A 446 -19.89 -53.13 35.32
CA LEU A 446 -19.28 -52.55 36.54
C LEU A 446 -19.32 -51.00 36.56
N ALA A 447 -19.81 -50.37 35.51
CA ALA A 447 -20.03 -48.93 35.47
C ALA A 447 -21.40 -48.59 34.87
N SER A 448 -21.96 -47.46 35.27
CA SER A 448 -23.21 -46.94 34.73
C SER A 448 -23.02 -46.25 33.36
N LEU A 449 -24.12 -46.17 32.58
CA LEU A 449 -24.13 -45.38 31.36
C LEU A 449 -23.79 -43.91 31.65
N PHE A 450 -24.20 -43.37 32.77
CA PHE A 450 -23.87 -41.98 33.17
C PHE A 450 -22.36 -41.76 33.30
N GLU A 451 -21.66 -42.71 33.93
CA GLU A 451 -20.20 -42.65 34.09
C GLU A 451 -19.46 -42.70 32.74
N LEU A 452 -19.95 -43.56 31.81
CA LEU A 452 -19.41 -43.59 30.45
C LEU A 452 -19.65 -42.29 29.69
N GLU A 453 -20.86 -41.75 29.77
CA GLU A 453 -21.20 -40.48 29.08
C GLU A 453 -20.45 -39.27 29.66
N ASP A 454 -20.19 -39.25 30.96
CA ASP A 454 -19.35 -38.20 31.59
C ASP A 454 -17.90 -38.29 31.14
N ALA A 455 -17.32 -39.49 31.07
CA ALA A 455 -15.97 -39.70 30.55
C ALA A 455 -15.85 -39.26 29.07
N ARG A 456 -16.87 -39.53 28.24
CA ARG A 456 -16.92 -39.08 26.85
C ARG A 456 -16.99 -37.54 26.73
N ARG A 457 -17.84 -36.92 27.56
CA ARG A 457 -18.00 -35.46 27.56
C ARG A 457 -16.69 -34.74 27.92
N THR A 458 -15.98 -35.24 28.95
CA THR A 458 -14.73 -34.66 29.37
C THR A 458 -13.63 -34.82 28.33
N LEU A 459 -13.51 -36.00 27.69
CA LEU A 459 -12.56 -36.21 26.61
C LEU A 459 -12.87 -35.31 25.39
N PHE A 460 -14.13 -35.25 24.95
CA PHE A 460 -14.54 -34.38 23.83
C PHE A 460 -14.21 -32.93 24.09
N ALA A 461 -14.46 -32.44 25.31
CA ALA A 461 -14.12 -31.06 25.70
C ALA A 461 -12.60 -30.82 25.65
N ALA A 462 -11.79 -31.76 26.18
CA ALA A 462 -10.33 -31.65 26.17
C ALA A 462 -9.74 -31.69 24.74
N GLN A 463 -10.22 -32.57 23.88
CA GLN A 463 -9.81 -32.66 22.48
C GLN A 463 -10.16 -31.37 21.72
N THR A 464 -11.37 -30.83 21.92
CA THR A 464 -11.80 -29.57 21.31
C THR A 464 -10.94 -28.39 21.82
N ALA A 465 -10.67 -28.34 23.13
CA ALA A 465 -9.80 -27.31 23.73
C ALA A 465 -8.37 -27.38 23.15
N ARG A 466 -7.82 -28.58 22.96
CA ARG A 466 -6.50 -28.80 22.37
C ARG A 466 -6.42 -28.26 20.92
N VAL A 467 -7.45 -28.52 20.10
CA VAL A 467 -7.52 -28.00 18.73
C VAL A 467 -7.64 -26.46 18.73
N SER A 468 -8.46 -25.91 19.63
CA SER A 468 -8.60 -24.45 19.77
C SER A 468 -7.30 -23.78 20.19
N LEU A 469 -6.55 -24.37 21.14
CA LEU A 469 -5.25 -23.87 21.56
C LEU A 469 -4.24 -23.85 20.42
N GLN A 470 -4.25 -24.87 19.57
CA GLN A 470 -3.36 -24.91 18.40
C GLN A 470 -3.74 -23.82 17.37
N ARG A 471 -5.03 -23.56 17.18
CA ARG A 471 -5.49 -22.42 16.35
C ARG A 471 -5.03 -21.08 16.93
N GLU A 472 -5.19 -20.87 18.24
CA GLU A 472 -4.70 -19.66 18.93
C GLU A 472 -3.19 -19.45 18.71
N SER A 473 -2.40 -20.52 18.78
CA SER A 473 -0.96 -20.47 18.52
C SER A 473 -0.64 -20.03 17.09
N ASN A 474 -1.35 -20.57 16.09
CA ASN A 474 -1.18 -20.18 14.70
C ASN A 474 -1.60 -18.72 14.45
N GLU A 475 -2.72 -18.29 15.04
CA GLU A 475 -3.19 -16.88 14.95
C GLU A 475 -2.18 -15.92 15.58
N ALA A 476 -1.59 -16.27 16.74
CA ALA A 476 -0.55 -15.46 17.38
C ALA A 476 0.73 -15.37 16.51
N TRP A 477 1.10 -16.45 15.85
CA TRP A 477 2.22 -16.49 14.91
C TRP A 477 1.97 -15.62 13.67
N VAL A 478 0.76 -15.66 13.11
CA VAL A 478 0.35 -14.76 12.01
C VAL A 478 0.34 -13.31 12.44
N ALA A 479 -0.13 -13.04 13.67
CA ALA A 479 -0.12 -11.69 14.25
C ALA A 479 1.32 -11.17 14.40
N LEU A 480 2.26 -12.02 14.83
CA LEU A 480 3.67 -11.63 14.91
C LEU A 480 4.25 -11.33 13.53
N TYR A 481 3.98 -12.17 12.51
CA TYR A 481 4.41 -11.89 11.13
C TYR A 481 3.98 -10.50 10.66
N ARG A 482 2.71 -10.13 10.91
CA ARG A 482 2.19 -8.81 10.57
C ARG A 482 2.87 -7.71 11.40
N ALA A 483 3.02 -7.93 12.70
CA ALA A 483 3.58 -6.95 13.63
C ALA A 483 5.06 -6.61 13.36
N VAL A 484 5.83 -7.56 12.78
CA VAL A 484 7.22 -7.31 12.38
C VAL A 484 7.37 -6.80 10.94
N GLY A 485 6.27 -6.55 10.22
CA GLY A 485 6.30 -5.95 8.90
C GLY A 485 6.41 -6.91 7.72
N GLY A 486 6.18 -8.22 7.92
CA GLY A 486 5.97 -9.21 6.86
C GLY A 486 7.10 -9.36 5.85
N GLY A 487 8.34 -9.01 6.19
CA GLY A 487 9.50 -9.11 5.30
C GLY A 487 9.71 -7.92 4.36
N TRP A 488 9.01 -6.82 4.58
CA TRP A 488 9.25 -5.60 3.82
C TRP A 488 10.61 -4.97 4.18
N GLN A 489 11.29 -4.44 3.16
CA GLN A 489 12.55 -3.71 3.33
C GLN A 489 12.32 -2.23 3.07
N ARG A 490 12.81 -1.40 3.98
CA ARG A 490 12.86 0.04 3.76
C ARG A 490 13.76 0.33 2.56
N PRO A 491 13.30 1.12 1.56
CA PRO A 491 14.17 1.55 0.47
C PRO A 491 15.34 2.35 1.06
N ASP A 492 16.56 1.83 0.95
CA ASP A 492 17.75 2.55 1.41
C ASP A 492 17.91 3.84 0.60
N ALA A 493 18.24 4.92 1.29
CA ALA A 493 18.43 6.23 0.65
C ALA A 493 19.51 6.17 -0.45
N ASP A 494 20.50 5.30 -0.31
CA ASP A 494 21.57 5.08 -1.28
C ASP A 494 21.09 4.36 -2.55
N THR A 495 20.12 3.47 -2.46
CA THR A 495 19.51 2.79 -3.62
C THR A 495 18.64 3.77 -4.42
N ALA A 496 17.96 4.68 -3.76
CA ALA A 496 17.18 5.74 -4.41
C ALA A 496 18.10 6.74 -5.13
N ALA A 497 19.25 7.10 -4.55
CA ALA A 497 20.27 7.94 -5.17
C ALA A 497 20.89 7.27 -6.41
N THR A 498 21.20 5.99 -6.34
CA THR A 498 21.75 5.20 -7.44
C THR A 498 20.73 5.01 -8.58
N ALA A 499 19.46 4.78 -8.27
CA ALA A 499 18.39 4.70 -9.26
C ALA A 499 18.15 6.05 -9.97
N SER A 500 18.22 7.17 -9.24
CA SER A 500 18.13 8.52 -9.81
C SER A 500 19.31 8.86 -10.69
N ALA A 501 20.55 8.47 -10.31
CA ALA A 501 21.76 8.66 -11.11
C ALA A 501 21.72 7.83 -12.40
N THR A 502 21.21 6.59 -12.34
CA THR A 502 21.06 5.73 -13.51
C THR A 502 19.97 6.22 -14.48
N ALA A 503 18.89 6.83 -13.96
CA ALA A 503 17.86 7.44 -14.78
C ALA A 503 18.35 8.73 -15.46
N ALA A 504 19.11 9.56 -14.76
CA ALA A 504 19.74 10.77 -15.33
C ALA A 504 20.80 10.43 -16.38
N GLY A 505 21.57 9.35 -16.17
CA GLY A 505 22.56 8.85 -17.15
C GLY A 505 21.91 8.35 -18.45
N ARG A 506 20.74 7.73 -18.38
CA ARG A 506 19.98 7.30 -19.58
C ARG A 506 19.35 8.46 -20.34
N SER A 507 18.94 9.54 -19.66
CA SER A 507 18.41 10.74 -20.29
C SER A 507 19.49 11.50 -21.09
N ASN A 508 20.73 11.56 -20.59
CA ASN A 508 21.85 12.19 -21.30
C ASN A 508 22.40 11.35 -22.47
N ALA A 509 22.24 10.02 -22.44
CA ALA A 509 22.62 9.15 -23.55
C ALA A 509 21.65 9.21 -24.74
N ALA A 510 20.41 9.64 -24.52
CA ALA A 510 19.38 9.76 -25.57
C ALA A 510 19.45 11.09 -26.37
N VAL A 511 20.30 12.04 -26.00
CA VAL A 511 20.47 13.35 -26.68
C VAL A 511 21.72 13.42 -27.54
N ALA A 512 22.56 12.38 -27.59
CA ALA A 512 23.65 12.27 -28.56
C ALA A 512 23.09 11.86 -29.93
N ALA A 513 22.76 12.84 -30.77
CA ALA A 513 22.40 12.62 -32.17
C ALA A 513 23.57 11.96 -32.93
N PRO A 514 23.33 11.01 -33.82
CA PRO A 514 24.40 10.42 -34.61
C PRO A 514 24.91 11.41 -35.65
N ASP A 515 26.24 11.49 -35.75
CA ASP A 515 27.01 12.29 -36.69
C ASP A 515 26.71 11.80 -38.15
N PRO A 516 26.32 12.69 -39.10
CA PRO A 516 25.90 12.27 -40.44
C PRO A 516 27.06 12.01 -41.45
N GLN A 517 28.30 11.72 -41.02
CA GLN A 517 29.46 11.57 -41.92
C GLN A 517 30.13 10.18 -41.84
N ALA A 518 29.38 9.07 -41.93
CA ALA A 518 29.99 7.76 -42.15
C ALA A 518 29.09 6.84 -42.99
N ALA A 519 28.75 7.28 -44.20
CA ALA A 519 28.10 6.39 -45.18
C ALA A 519 28.71 6.61 -46.56
N SER A 520 29.90 6.06 -46.77
CA SER A 520 30.43 5.79 -48.10
C SER A 520 31.37 4.60 -48.02
N THR A 521 31.12 3.64 -48.89
CA THR A 521 31.92 2.42 -49.23
C THR A 521 31.49 1.15 -48.50
N ALA A 522 30.66 0.33 -49.16
CA ALA A 522 30.93 -1.02 -49.65
C ALA A 522 29.62 -1.75 -50.00
N LEU A 523 29.39 -1.94 -51.30
CA LEU A 523 28.52 -2.99 -51.85
C LEU A 523 29.21 -4.36 -51.71
N PRO A 524 28.50 -5.41 -51.38
CA PRO A 524 28.84 -6.72 -51.88
C PRO A 524 27.77 -7.28 -52.81
N THR A 525 28.29 -7.87 -53.88
CA THR A 525 27.69 -8.62 -54.95
C THR A 525 26.79 -9.77 -54.50
N THR A 526 25.71 -9.91 -55.24
CA THR A 526 24.77 -11.03 -55.32
C THR A 526 25.45 -12.37 -55.63
N THR A 527 25.01 -13.41 -54.93
CA THR A 527 24.89 -14.74 -55.54
C THR A 527 23.66 -15.47 -54.95
N GLY A 528 22.81 -15.93 -55.86
CA GLY A 528 21.55 -16.59 -55.55
C GLY A 528 21.71 -18.07 -55.16
N ALA A 529 20.69 -18.59 -54.52
CA ALA A 529 20.27 -19.99 -54.65
C ALA A 529 18.79 -20.13 -54.22
N THR A 530 18.04 -20.56 -55.16
CA THR A 530 16.70 -21.15 -55.17
C THR A 530 16.54 -22.29 -54.14
N ALA A 531 15.36 -22.38 -53.54
CA ALA A 531 14.51 -23.58 -53.57
C ALA A 531 13.24 -23.49 -52.74
N THR A 532 12.21 -23.89 -53.33
CA THR A 532 10.79 -24.02 -53.12
C THR A 532 10.34 -25.05 -52.05
N PRO A 533 8.97 -25.23 -51.85
CA PRO A 533 8.31 -25.45 -50.58
C PRO A 533 7.63 -26.82 -50.40
N ARG A 534 6.96 -26.96 -49.26
CA ARG A 534 5.84 -27.87 -48.92
C ARG A 534 6.17 -29.08 -48.03
N PRO A 535 5.12 -29.65 -47.42
CA PRO A 535 3.72 -29.17 -47.17
C PRO A 535 3.43 -28.80 -45.73
#